data_1928b97603e729b80e5b2b4763f6012a
#
_entry.id   1928b97603e729b80e5b2b4763f6012a
#
_cell.length_a   1.000
_cell.length_b   1.000
_cell.length_c   1.000
_cell.angle_alpha   90.00
_cell.angle_beta   90.00
_cell.angle_gamma   90.00
#
_symmetry.space_group_name_H-M   'P 1'
#
loop_
_entity.id
_entity.type
_entity.pdbx_description
1 polymer ?
#
loop_
_entity_poly.entity_id
_entity_poly.type
_entity_poly.pdbx_seq_one_letter_code
_entity_poly.pdbx_strand_id
1 'polypeptide(L)'
;MLATADSRDPSAVVATSAGTPQISVIIPVFNEEENIDALVDALWAVLGEASFSFEVLLVNDGSSDRTLAKLRAAAARKPEARIIDFRRNYGQTAAIMAGIDYARGSTIISLDADLQNDPRDIPRLLAKLDEGYDVVSGWRQDRQDAAIRRNLVSRIANRLISVISGVKLHDYGCTLKVYRADVIKDVRLYGEMHRFIPIYASWMGAKVTELPVAHHPRKFGRSKYGLERAFKVILDLLVVKFLDRHFVKPIYVFGGFGLISLVISFLSGMWMIYLKLFDNVSMILTPLPLLTVLTFLIAFISLLMGLIAEMLVRTYFESQSRAPYNVRALINFENE
;
A
#
# COMPACT_ATOMS: atom_id res chain seq x y z
N MET A 1 -32.94 17.87 19.95
CA MET A 1 -32.57 17.04 21.11
C MET A 1 -32.12 15.71 20.56
N LEU A 2 -30.84 15.63 20.19
CA LEU A 2 -30.18 14.44 19.61
C LEU A 2 -29.13 13.99 20.62
N ALA A 3 -29.36 12.81 21.18
CA ALA A 3 -28.50 12.19 22.17
C ALA A 3 -27.28 11.62 21.47
N THR A 4 -26.11 12.08 21.88
CA THR A 4 -24.80 11.53 21.56
C THR A 4 -24.61 10.23 22.33
N ALA A 5 -24.52 9.10 21.64
CA ALA A 5 -24.09 7.84 22.23
C ALA A 5 -22.59 7.69 21.99
N ASP A 6 -21.81 8.10 22.99
CA ASP A 6 -20.41 7.70 23.14
C ASP A 6 -20.39 6.48 24.07
N SER A 7 -20.11 5.30 23.54
CA SER A 7 -19.87 4.11 24.37
C SER A 7 -18.94 3.16 23.63
N ARG A 8 -17.65 3.48 23.63
CA ARG A 8 -16.62 2.44 23.48
C ARG A 8 -16.39 1.84 24.87
N ASP A 9 -17.16 0.81 25.17
CA ASP A 9 -16.93 -0.05 26.34
C ASP A 9 -15.65 -0.87 26.08
N PRO A 10 -14.57 -0.68 26.87
CA PRO A 10 -13.33 -1.44 26.70
C PRO A 10 -13.43 -2.92 27.12
N SER A 11 -14.58 -3.38 27.56
CA SER A 11 -14.80 -4.74 28.07
C SER A 11 -15.50 -5.70 27.10
N ALA A 12 -15.81 -5.28 25.86
CA ALA A 12 -16.29 -6.21 24.85
C ALA A 12 -15.15 -7.14 24.41
N VAL A 13 -14.82 -8.11 25.26
CA VAL A 13 -14.09 -9.32 24.85
C VAL A 13 -14.95 -10.01 23.80
N VAL A 14 -14.59 -9.84 22.52
CA VAL A 14 -15.16 -10.61 21.42
C VAL A 14 -14.91 -12.07 21.74
N ALA A 15 -15.96 -12.80 22.11
CA ALA A 15 -15.90 -14.23 22.34
C ALA A 15 -15.40 -14.88 21.02
N THR A 16 -14.15 -15.31 21.00
CA THR A 16 -13.57 -16.09 19.90
C THR A 16 -14.32 -17.43 19.86
N SER A 17 -15.10 -17.64 18.82
CA SER A 17 -15.68 -18.95 18.51
C SER A 17 -14.54 -19.97 18.39
N ALA A 18 -14.71 -21.17 18.99
CA ALA A 18 -13.76 -22.25 18.92
C ALA A 18 -13.47 -22.56 17.44
N GLY A 19 -12.24 -22.23 16.97
CA GLY A 19 -11.80 -22.48 15.59
C GLY A 19 -11.23 -21.28 14.81
N THR A 20 -11.46 -20.02 15.23
CA THR A 20 -10.92 -18.86 14.51
C THR A 20 -9.53 -18.49 15.06
N PRO A 21 -8.47 -18.41 14.22
CA PRO A 21 -7.15 -18.02 14.69
C PRO A 21 -7.16 -16.56 15.18
N GLN A 22 -6.34 -16.27 16.19
CA GLN A 22 -6.14 -14.91 16.66
C GLN A 22 -5.27 -14.10 15.71
N ILE A 23 -4.28 -14.78 15.09
CA ILE A 23 -3.27 -14.15 14.24
C ILE A 23 -3.23 -14.82 12.88
N SER A 24 -3.19 -14.02 11.81
CA SER A 24 -2.91 -14.45 10.45
C SER A 24 -1.57 -13.86 9.99
N VAL A 25 -0.59 -14.72 9.69
CA VAL A 25 0.70 -14.33 9.12
C VAL A 25 0.65 -14.47 7.61
N ILE A 26 0.85 -13.38 6.87
CA ILE A 26 0.81 -13.34 5.42
C ILE A 26 2.22 -13.28 4.86
N ILE A 27 2.55 -14.21 3.98
CA ILE A 27 3.86 -14.32 3.37
C ILE A 27 3.71 -14.44 1.84
N PRO A 28 3.97 -13.37 1.09
CA PRO A 28 4.08 -13.45 -0.37
C PRO A 28 5.35 -14.20 -0.76
N VAL A 29 5.21 -15.16 -1.69
CA VAL A 29 6.30 -16.05 -2.10
C VAL A 29 6.38 -16.08 -3.63
N PHE A 30 7.57 -15.77 -4.20
CA PHE A 30 7.80 -15.85 -5.63
C PHE A 30 9.23 -16.29 -5.93
N ASN A 31 9.41 -17.53 -6.42
CA ASN A 31 10.70 -18.14 -6.74
C ASN A 31 11.68 -18.07 -5.54
N GLU A 32 11.29 -18.68 -4.44
CA GLU A 32 12.02 -18.72 -3.16
C GLU A 32 12.24 -20.17 -2.68
N GLU A 33 12.42 -21.13 -3.62
CA GLU A 33 12.55 -22.57 -3.28
C GLU A 33 13.64 -22.85 -2.24
N GLU A 34 14.72 -22.05 -2.22
CA GLU A 34 15.85 -22.22 -1.30
C GLU A 34 15.53 -21.76 0.14
N ASN A 35 14.56 -20.86 0.29
CA ASN A 35 14.24 -20.22 1.57
C ASN A 35 13.08 -20.91 2.33
N ILE A 36 12.21 -21.68 1.67
CA ILE A 36 10.93 -22.15 2.24
C ILE A 36 11.13 -22.99 3.51
N ASP A 37 12.04 -23.99 3.48
CA ASP A 37 12.20 -24.86 4.63
C ASP A 37 12.70 -24.08 5.86
N ALA A 38 13.73 -23.23 5.68
CA ALA A 38 14.27 -22.40 6.75
C ALA A 38 13.26 -21.35 7.26
N LEU A 39 12.42 -20.82 6.39
CA LEU A 39 11.35 -19.88 6.74
C LEU A 39 10.29 -20.55 7.63
N VAL A 40 9.84 -21.73 7.23
CA VAL A 40 8.86 -22.53 7.99
C VAL A 40 9.42 -22.87 9.37
N ASP A 41 10.66 -23.36 9.44
CA ASP A 41 11.28 -23.71 10.71
C ASP A 41 11.42 -22.48 11.63
N ALA A 42 11.87 -21.35 11.11
CA ALA A 42 12.02 -20.12 11.88
C ALA A 42 10.67 -19.57 12.40
N LEU A 43 9.62 -19.63 11.58
CA LEU A 43 8.29 -19.17 11.96
C LEU A 43 7.67 -20.05 13.05
N TRP A 44 7.69 -21.39 12.87
CA TRP A 44 7.10 -22.28 13.84
C TRP A 44 7.89 -22.36 15.15
N ALA A 45 9.20 -22.08 15.13
CA ALA A 45 9.97 -21.91 16.35
C ALA A 45 9.46 -20.75 17.23
N VAL A 46 8.96 -19.68 16.60
CA VAL A 46 8.44 -18.51 17.33
C VAL A 46 6.94 -18.61 17.62
N LEU A 47 6.15 -18.97 16.61
CA LEU A 47 4.69 -19.00 16.73
C LEU A 47 4.21 -20.23 17.52
N GLY A 48 4.93 -21.36 17.46
CA GLY A 48 4.58 -22.58 18.18
C GLY A 48 4.80 -22.51 19.70
N GLU A 49 5.65 -21.59 20.16
CA GLU A 49 5.85 -21.33 21.61
C GLU A 49 4.86 -20.29 22.16
N ALA A 50 4.10 -19.63 21.29
CA ALA A 50 3.17 -18.58 21.68
C ALA A 50 1.85 -19.14 22.23
N SER A 51 1.22 -18.41 23.14
CA SER A 51 -0.06 -18.76 23.77
C SER A 51 -1.30 -18.45 22.92
N PHE A 52 -1.12 -17.91 21.72
CA PHE A 52 -2.21 -17.55 20.80
C PHE A 52 -2.36 -18.55 19.65
N SER A 53 -3.59 -18.69 19.15
CA SER A 53 -3.86 -19.46 17.93
C SER A 53 -3.47 -18.66 16.68
N PHE A 54 -2.90 -19.33 15.68
CA PHE A 54 -2.43 -18.67 14.46
C PHE A 54 -2.70 -19.49 13.20
N GLU A 55 -2.67 -18.81 12.06
CA GLU A 55 -2.56 -19.39 10.72
C GLU A 55 -1.45 -18.69 9.93
N VAL A 56 -0.83 -19.39 9.00
CA VAL A 56 0.18 -18.84 8.09
C VAL A 56 -0.31 -18.97 6.66
N LEU A 57 -0.56 -17.84 6.01
CA LEU A 57 -1.02 -17.74 4.65
C LEU A 57 0.18 -17.55 3.71
N LEU A 58 0.59 -18.63 3.07
CA LEU A 58 1.69 -18.68 2.11
C LEU A 58 1.13 -18.41 0.71
N VAL A 59 1.32 -17.20 0.18
CA VAL A 59 0.74 -16.81 -1.11
C VAL A 59 1.77 -17.00 -2.21
N ASN A 60 1.62 -18.08 -2.99
CA ASN A 60 2.47 -18.35 -4.15
C ASN A 60 2.05 -17.48 -5.33
N ASP A 61 2.86 -16.48 -5.63
CA ASP A 61 2.62 -15.52 -6.72
C ASP A 61 3.08 -16.07 -8.09
N GLY A 62 2.61 -17.28 -8.43
CA GLY A 62 2.87 -17.90 -9.72
C GLY A 62 4.35 -18.27 -9.93
N SER A 63 5.01 -18.86 -8.93
CA SER A 63 6.40 -19.32 -9.04
C SER A 63 6.60 -20.34 -10.14
N SER A 64 7.77 -20.27 -10.81
CA SER A 64 8.16 -21.17 -11.89
C SER A 64 9.19 -22.24 -11.49
N ASP A 65 9.73 -22.15 -10.27
CA ASP A 65 10.66 -23.10 -9.66
C ASP A 65 9.93 -24.13 -8.78
N ARG A 66 10.65 -24.85 -7.89
CA ARG A 66 10.07 -25.83 -6.97
C ARG A 66 9.39 -25.22 -5.73
N THR A 67 9.22 -23.89 -5.66
CA THR A 67 8.58 -23.21 -4.52
C THR A 67 7.24 -23.84 -4.17
N LEU A 68 6.32 -24.00 -5.12
CA LEU A 68 4.99 -24.57 -4.85
C LEU A 68 5.06 -25.99 -4.28
N ALA A 69 5.99 -26.83 -4.79
CA ALA A 69 6.16 -28.20 -4.28
C ALA A 69 6.61 -28.19 -2.81
N LYS A 70 7.54 -27.29 -2.45
CA LYS A 70 7.99 -27.13 -1.07
C LYS A 70 6.91 -26.56 -0.15
N LEU A 71 6.13 -25.58 -0.62
CA LEU A 71 4.99 -25.06 0.12
C LEU A 71 3.97 -26.17 0.44
N ARG A 72 3.64 -27.03 -0.54
CA ARG A 72 2.75 -28.17 -0.33
C ARG A 72 3.30 -29.17 0.70
N ALA A 73 4.60 -29.46 0.63
CA ALA A 73 5.24 -30.31 1.62
C ALA A 73 5.24 -29.71 3.03
N ALA A 74 5.38 -28.39 3.14
CA ALA A 74 5.25 -27.67 4.41
C ALA A 74 3.82 -27.74 4.96
N ALA A 75 2.81 -27.48 4.13
CA ALA A 75 1.39 -27.52 4.50
C ALA A 75 0.93 -28.94 4.92
N ALA A 76 1.52 -29.99 4.34
CA ALA A 76 1.25 -31.36 4.77
C ALA A 76 1.78 -31.68 6.19
N ARG A 77 2.83 -30.98 6.63
CA ARG A 77 3.45 -31.16 7.96
C ARG A 77 2.92 -30.19 9.02
N LYS A 78 2.36 -29.06 8.59
CA LYS A 78 1.91 -27.94 9.43
C LYS A 78 0.48 -27.57 9.08
N PRO A 79 -0.51 -28.04 9.87
CA PRO A 79 -1.94 -27.80 9.58
C PRO A 79 -2.32 -26.32 9.54
N GLU A 80 -1.60 -25.48 10.28
CA GLU A 80 -1.81 -24.02 10.32
C GLU A 80 -1.32 -23.32 9.05
N ALA A 81 -0.50 -24.00 8.22
CA ALA A 81 -0.03 -23.47 6.94
C ALA A 81 -1.11 -23.66 5.87
N ARG A 82 -1.54 -22.55 5.29
CA ARG A 82 -2.54 -22.46 4.23
C ARG A 82 -1.91 -21.85 3.00
N ILE A 83 -2.15 -22.41 1.80
CA ILE A 83 -1.52 -21.93 0.57
C ILE A 83 -2.57 -21.35 -0.35
N ILE A 84 -2.31 -20.11 -0.81
CA ILE A 84 -3.04 -19.45 -1.89
C ILE A 84 -2.15 -19.47 -3.12
N ASP A 85 -2.53 -20.25 -4.14
CA ASP A 85 -1.71 -20.45 -5.34
C ASP A 85 -2.29 -19.67 -6.53
N PHE A 86 -1.54 -18.72 -7.06
CA PHE A 86 -1.95 -17.88 -8.19
C PHE A 86 -1.70 -18.56 -9.54
N ARG A 87 -2.54 -18.23 -10.53
CA ARG A 87 -2.38 -18.73 -11.91
C ARG A 87 -1.14 -18.19 -12.62
N ARG A 88 -0.67 -16.99 -12.27
CA ARG A 88 0.53 -16.34 -12.79
C ARG A 88 1.06 -15.33 -11.76
N ASN A 89 2.18 -14.71 -12.04
CA ASN A 89 2.67 -13.60 -11.23
C ASN A 89 1.78 -12.36 -11.40
N TYR A 90 1.28 -11.82 -10.29
CA TYR A 90 0.50 -10.59 -10.17
C TYR A 90 1.22 -9.51 -9.37
N GLY A 91 2.37 -9.84 -8.74
CA GLY A 91 3.19 -8.95 -7.93
C GLY A 91 2.88 -9.00 -6.43
N GLN A 92 3.85 -8.54 -5.65
CA GLN A 92 3.85 -8.62 -4.19
C GLN A 92 2.59 -7.99 -3.56
N THR A 93 2.12 -6.86 -4.08
CA THR A 93 0.92 -6.18 -3.56
C THR A 93 -0.33 -7.06 -3.71
N ALA A 94 -0.50 -7.71 -4.86
CA ALA A 94 -1.63 -8.61 -5.09
C ALA A 94 -1.57 -9.84 -4.17
N ALA A 95 -0.37 -10.37 -3.91
CA ALA A 95 -0.17 -11.48 -3.00
C ALA A 95 -0.49 -11.10 -1.54
N ILE A 96 -0.09 -9.90 -1.10
CA ILE A 96 -0.46 -9.39 0.23
C ILE A 96 -1.97 -9.18 0.32
N MET A 97 -2.61 -8.61 -0.72
CA MET A 97 -4.07 -8.43 -0.74
C MET A 97 -4.82 -9.76 -0.64
N ALA A 98 -4.39 -10.78 -1.39
CA ALA A 98 -4.99 -12.11 -1.26
C ALA A 98 -4.83 -12.65 0.16
N GLY A 99 -3.65 -12.50 0.76
CA GLY A 99 -3.45 -12.87 2.16
C GLY A 99 -4.42 -12.15 3.10
N ILE A 100 -4.65 -10.85 2.92
CA ILE A 100 -5.60 -10.05 3.72
C ILE A 100 -7.05 -10.53 3.51
N ASP A 101 -7.45 -10.75 2.25
CA ASP A 101 -8.81 -11.19 1.90
C ASP A 101 -9.14 -12.56 2.50
N TYR A 102 -8.16 -13.48 2.57
CA TYR A 102 -8.33 -14.83 3.13
C TYR A 102 -7.97 -14.95 4.62
N ALA A 103 -7.41 -13.91 5.25
CA ALA A 103 -7.05 -13.91 6.66
C ALA A 103 -8.30 -13.96 7.56
N ARG A 104 -8.27 -14.84 8.58
CA ARG A 104 -9.35 -15.00 9.56
C ARG A 104 -9.01 -14.39 10.92
N GLY A 105 -7.73 -14.15 11.19
CA GLY A 105 -7.26 -13.61 12.46
C GLY A 105 -7.70 -12.15 12.68
N SER A 106 -7.91 -11.80 13.94
CA SER A 106 -8.16 -10.42 14.36
C SER A 106 -6.93 -9.52 14.25
N THR A 107 -5.73 -10.12 14.18
CA THR A 107 -4.46 -9.45 13.95
C THR A 107 -3.79 -10.06 12.72
N ILE A 108 -3.32 -9.20 11.82
CA ILE A 108 -2.66 -9.59 10.58
C ILE A 108 -1.19 -9.17 10.64
N ILE A 109 -0.29 -10.08 10.28
CA ILE A 109 1.15 -9.83 10.20
C ILE A 109 1.60 -10.05 8.76
N SER A 110 2.31 -9.12 8.17
CA SER A 110 2.98 -9.30 6.88
C SER A 110 4.47 -9.53 7.07
N LEU A 111 5.05 -10.45 6.30
CA LEU A 111 6.47 -10.81 6.34
C LEU A 111 6.93 -11.29 4.96
N ASP A 112 8.17 -10.95 4.54
CA ASP A 112 8.78 -11.47 3.31
C ASP A 112 9.35 -12.89 3.51
N ALA A 113 9.39 -13.66 2.42
CA ALA A 113 9.90 -15.05 2.43
C ALA A 113 11.43 -15.17 2.41
N ASP A 114 12.18 -14.08 2.27
CA ASP A 114 13.62 -14.06 2.00
C ASP A 114 14.52 -14.12 3.26
N LEU A 115 13.92 -14.32 4.43
CA LEU A 115 14.58 -14.40 5.74
C LEU A 115 15.40 -13.15 6.14
N GLN A 116 15.15 -11.99 5.50
CA GLN A 116 15.80 -10.75 5.91
C GLN A 116 15.20 -10.15 7.19
N ASN A 117 13.90 -10.33 7.43
CA ASN A 117 13.24 -9.98 8.68
C ASN A 117 13.26 -11.17 9.64
N ASP A 118 13.48 -10.93 10.92
CA ASP A 118 13.53 -11.96 11.93
C ASP A 118 12.14 -12.22 12.53
N PRO A 119 11.58 -13.42 12.44
CA PRO A 119 10.28 -13.76 13.06
C PRO A 119 10.28 -13.55 14.59
N ARG A 120 11.43 -13.55 15.26
CA ARG A 120 11.56 -13.31 16.70
C ARG A 120 11.16 -11.90 17.12
N ASP A 121 11.04 -10.97 16.20
CA ASP A 121 10.52 -9.63 16.48
C ASP A 121 8.97 -9.60 16.53
N ILE A 122 8.27 -10.64 16.06
CA ILE A 122 6.80 -10.71 16.04
C ILE A 122 6.20 -10.46 17.44
N PRO A 123 6.63 -11.14 18.53
CA PRO A 123 6.06 -10.91 19.86
C PRO A 123 6.20 -9.46 20.33
N ARG A 124 7.33 -8.79 20.02
CA ARG A 124 7.55 -7.39 20.38
C ARG A 124 6.63 -6.43 19.63
N LEU A 125 6.36 -6.71 18.35
CA LEU A 125 5.43 -5.92 17.54
C LEU A 125 3.99 -6.12 18.01
N LEU A 126 3.60 -7.34 18.40
CA LEU A 126 2.28 -7.63 18.97
C LEU A 126 2.09 -6.89 20.31
N ALA A 127 3.07 -6.97 21.21
CA ALA A 127 3.03 -6.23 22.47
C ALA A 127 2.89 -4.71 22.23
N LYS A 128 3.55 -4.18 21.20
CA LYS A 128 3.41 -2.76 20.82
C LYS A 128 2.02 -2.43 20.26
N LEU A 129 1.38 -3.34 19.53
CA LEU A 129 0.01 -3.19 19.06
C LEU A 129 -0.98 -3.10 20.24
N ASP A 130 -0.74 -3.90 21.28
CA ASP A 130 -1.59 -3.97 22.48
C ASP A 130 -1.49 -2.71 23.37
N GLU A 131 -0.50 -1.84 23.14
CA GLU A 131 -0.45 -0.50 23.77
C GLU A 131 -1.51 0.46 23.20
N GLY A 132 -2.39 0.02 22.31
CA GLY A 132 -3.49 0.81 21.72
C GLY A 132 -3.18 1.42 20.35
N TYR A 133 -2.22 0.83 19.63
CA TYR A 133 -1.98 1.11 18.22
C TYR A 133 -2.77 0.17 17.32
N ASP A 134 -3.04 0.61 16.10
CA ASP A 134 -3.76 -0.17 15.09
C ASP A 134 -2.80 -0.74 14.03
N VAL A 135 -1.66 -0.07 13.84
CA VAL A 135 -0.59 -0.47 12.91
C VAL A 135 0.78 -0.29 13.55
N VAL A 136 1.59 -1.32 13.56
CA VAL A 136 2.99 -1.28 13.99
C VAL A 136 3.89 -1.68 12.82
N SER A 137 4.70 -0.75 12.32
CA SER A 137 5.67 -1.01 11.23
C SER A 137 7.02 -1.37 11.80
N GLY A 138 7.68 -2.39 11.26
CA GLY A 138 9.09 -2.62 11.55
C GLY A 138 9.96 -1.50 10.97
N TRP A 139 10.99 -1.10 11.71
CA TRP A 139 12.02 -0.16 11.28
C TRP A 139 13.40 -0.83 11.29
N ARG A 140 13.97 -1.03 10.09
CA ARG A 140 15.30 -1.61 9.91
C ARG A 140 16.37 -0.55 10.19
N GLN A 141 16.64 -0.33 11.48
CA GLN A 141 17.58 0.71 11.93
C GLN A 141 19.00 0.44 11.41
N ASP A 142 19.47 -0.81 11.52
CA ASP A 142 20.80 -1.25 11.08
C ASP A 142 20.69 -2.09 9.80
N ARG A 143 20.46 -1.43 8.67
CA ARG A 143 20.35 -2.13 7.38
C ARG A 143 21.69 -2.70 6.97
N GLN A 144 21.76 -4.02 6.82
CA GLN A 144 22.94 -4.79 6.34
C GLN A 144 23.09 -4.75 4.80
N ASP A 145 22.42 -3.84 4.12
CA ASP A 145 22.46 -3.72 2.65
C ASP A 145 23.74 -3.04 2.15
N ALA A 146 24.43 -3.66 1.20
CA ALA A 146 25.80 -3.40 0.74
C ALA A 146 26.06 -2.07 -0.03
N ALA A 147 25.26 -1.00 0.12
CA ALA A 147 25.54 0.26 -0.58
C ALA A 147 25.10 1.50 0.22
N ILE A 148 26.03 2.24 0.75
CA ILE A 148 25.87 3.57 1.41
C ILE A 148 25.01 4.53 0.56
N ARG A 149 25.20 4.51 -0.77
CA ARG A 149 24.44 5.34 -1.72
C ARG A 149 22.95 4.97 -1.76
N ARG A 150 22.58 3.70 -1.63
CA ARG A 150 21.20 3.22 -1.62
C ARG A 150 20.48 3.61 -0.33
N ASN A 151 21.19 3.64 0.81
CA ASN A 151 20.63 4.05 2.09
C ASN A 151 20.31 5.55 2.13
N LEU A 152 21.15 6.41 1.51
CA LEU A 152 20.89 7.84 1.42
C LEU A 152 19.65 8.15 0.59
N VAL A 153 19.53 7.55 -0.61
CA VAL A 153 18.35 7.69 -1.47
C VAL A 153 17.09 7.21 -0.76
N SER A 154 17.16 6.07 -0.06
CA SER A 154 16.03 5.54 0.71
C SER A 154 15.62 6.48 1.86
N ARG A 155 16.56 7.08 2.59
CA ARG A 155 16.26 8.06 3.66
C ARG A 155 15.58 9.31 3.12
N ILE A 156 16.07 9.84 2.00
CA ILE A 156 15.44 11.01 1.34
C ILE A 156 14.01 10.65 0.88
N ALA A 157 13.84 9.48 0.25
CA ALA A 157 12.52 9.02 -0.18
C ALA A 157 11.57 8.85 1.01
N ASN A 158 11.97 8.19 2.09
CA ASN A 158 11.14 8.00 3.29
C ASN A 158 10.78 9.35 3.94
N ARG A 159 11.73 10.31 4.01
CA ARG A 159 11.44 11.65 4.52
C ARG A 159 10.43 12.39 3.64
N LEU A 160 10.58 12.29 2.32
CA LEU A 160 9.63 12.89 1.38
C LEU A 160 8.23 12.27 1.54
N ILE A 161 8.16 10.93 1.65
CA ILE A 161 6.91 10.21 1.90
C ILE A 161 6.28 10.71 3.21
N SER A 162 7.05 10.81 4.31
CA SER A 162 6.54 11.28 5.61
C SER A 162 6.00 12.70 5.55
N VAL A 163 6.68 13.62 4.86
CA VAL A 163 6.22 15.01 4.70
C VAL A 163 4.96 15.08 3.85
N ILE A 164 4.90 14.32 2.77
CA ILE A 164 3.77 14.35 1.83
C ILE A 164 2.53 13.68 2.45
N SER A 165 2.69 12.53 3.10
CA SER A 165 1.57 11.74 3.66
C SER A 165 1.09 12.24 5.03
N GLY A 166 1.93 12.99 5.76
CA GLY A 166 1.67 13.37 7.15
C GLY A 166 1.93 12.26 8.18
N VAL A 167 2.26 11.05 7.74
CA VAL A 167 2.57 9.90 8.61
C VAL A 167 4.09 9.84 8.80
N LYS A 168 4.57 9.85 10.04
CA LYS A 168 6.01 9.87 10.35
C LYS A 168 6.51 8.45 10.58
N LEU A 169 7.14 7.85 9.57
CA LEU A 169 7.86 6.58 9.67
C LEU A 169 9.26 6.72 9.07
N HIS A 170 10.24 6.07 9.69
CA HIS A 170 11.62 6.02 9.21
C HIS A 170 11.80 5.00 8.07
N ASP A 171 11.00 3.93 8.04
CA ASP A 171 11.13 2.87 7.04
C ASP A 171 9.77 2.37 6.52
N TYR A 172 9.32 2.92 5.40
CA TYR A 172 8.11 2.42 4.70
C TYR A 172 8.34 1.09 3.97
N GLY A 173 9.60 0.76 3.68
CA GLY A 173 9.97 -0.40 2.89
C GLY A 173 10.12 -1.69 3.70
N CYS A 174 10.02 -1.68 5.02
CA CYS A 174 10.00 -2.90 5.82
C CYS A 174 8.68 -3.63 5.59
N THR A 175 8.76 -4.94 5.34
CA THR A 175 7.58 -5.78 5.10
C THR A 175 7.06 -6.42 6.38
N LEU A 176 7.88 -6.54 7.41
CA LEU A 176 7.42 -6.96 8.73
C LEU A 176 6.58 -5.86 9.37
N LYS A 177 5.28 -6.04 9.35
CA LYS A 177 4.29 -5.12 9.92
C LYS A 177 3.16 -5.90 10.56
N VAL A 178 2.56 -5.31 11.58
CA VAL A 178 1.41 -5.87 12.30
C VAL A 178 0.25 -4.90 12.20
N TYR A 179 -0.96 -5.42 11.97
CA TYR A 179 -2.16 -4.65 11.74
C TYR A 179 -3.34 -5.25 12.49
N ARG A 180 -4.26 -4.43 12.96
CA ARG A 180 -5.60 -4.89 13.31
C ARG A 180 -6.39 -5.21 12.04
N ALA A 181 -7.12 -6.33 12.04
CA ALA A 181 -7.80 -6.81 10.85
C ALA A 181 -8.92 -5.86 10.38
N ASP A 182 -9.65 -5.25 11.31
CA ASP A 182 -10.71 -4.27 11.06
C ASP A 182 -10.21 -3.01 10.33
N VAL A 183 -8.93 -2.66 10.53
CA VAL A 183 -8.31 -1.50 9.86
C VAL A 183 -7.83 -1.84 8.45
N ILE A 184 -7.28 -3.05 8.23
CA ILE A 184 -6.61 -3.36 6.97
C ILE A 184 -7.54 -4.01 5.93
N LYS A 185 -8.59 -4.70 6.35
CA LYS A 185 -9.50 -5.41 5.43
C LYS A 185 -10.27 -4.47 4.49
N ASP A 186 -10.48 -3.23 4.90
CA ASP A 186 -11.14 -2.22 4.08
C ASP A 186 -10.17 -1.50 3.11
N VAL A 187 -8.86 -1.71 3.27
CA VAL A 187 -7.85 -1.10 2.41
C VAL A 187 -7.71 -1.90 1.11
N ARG A 188 -7.92 -1.24 -0.04
CA ARG A 188 -7.69 -1.83 -1.36
C ARG A 188 -6.41 -1.30 -1.97
N LEU A 189 -5.51 -2.20 -2.36
CA LEU A 189 -4.16 -1.88 -2.82
C LEU A 189 -3.97 -2.27 -4.28
N TYR A 190 -3.25 -1.42 -5.03
CA TYR A 190 -2.89 -1.64 -6.43
C TYR A 190 -1.41 -1.28 -6.66
N GLY A 191 -0.81 -1.78 -7.74
CA GLY A 191 0.57 -1.46 -8.09
C GLY A 191 1.57 -1.81 -6.98
N GLU A 192 2.42 -0.88 -6.58
CA GLU A 192 3.42 -1.04 -5.51
C GLU A 192 2.92 -0.50 -4.14
N MET A 193 1.61 -0.37 -3.95
CA MET A 193 1.01 0.33 -2.79
C MET A 193 1.16 -0.39 -1.45
N HIS A 194 1.59 -1.66 -1.42
CA HIS A 194 1.82 -2.40 -0.17
C HIS A 194 2.75 -1.67 0.83
N ARG A 195 3.61 -0.78 0.35
CA ARG A 195 4.48 0.06 1.19
C ARG A 195 3.75 1.16 1.92
N PHE A 196 2.64 1.61 1.34
CA PHE A 196 1.86 2.73 1.83
C PHE A 196 0.65 2.31 2.67
N ILE A 197 0.51 1.01 2.98
CA ILE A 197 -0.56 0.50 3.86
C ILE A 197 -0.66 1.33 5.16
N PRO A 198 0.44 1.65 5.88
CA PRO A 198 0.34 2.46 7.10
C PRO A 198 -0.22 3.87 6.85
N ILE A 199 -0.01 4.42 5.65
CA ILE A 199 -0.54 5.73 5.26
C ILE A 199 -2.07 5.63 5.08
N TYR A 200 -2.54 4.65 4.29
CA TYR A 200 -3.97 4.43 4.09
C TYR A 200 -4.70 4.16 5.40
N ALA A 201 -4.13 3.31 6.26
CA ALA A 201 -4.67 3.05 7.58
C ALA A 201 -4.78 4.34 8.41
N SER A 202 -3.74 5.18 8.41
CA SER A 202 -3.76 6.46 9.13
C SER A 202 -4.83 7.42 8.61
N TRP A 203 -5.08 7.45 7.30
CA TRP A 203 -6.16 8.28 6.72
C TRP A 203 -7.55 7.80 7.10
N MET A 204 -7.71 6.52 7.38
CA MET A 204 -8.93 5.93 7.93
C MET A 204 -9.05 6.13 9.45
N GLY A 205 -8.10 6.86 10.07
CA GLY A 205 -8.12 7.20 11.50
C GLY A 205 -7.30 6.25 12.38
N ALA A 206 -6.56 5.28 11.81
CA ALA A 206 -5.76 4.33 12.57
C ALA A 206 -4.53 5.00 13.21
N LYS A 207 -4.19 4.56 14.42
CA LYS A 207 -2.97 4.94 15.15
C LYS A 207 -1.79 4.12 14.67
N VAL A 208 -0.86 4.77 13.98
CA VAL A 208 0.33 4.14 13.37
C VAL A 208 1.57 4.43 14.20
N THR A 209 2.39 3.42 14.43
CA THR A 209 3.71 3.54 15.06
C THR A 209 4.74 2.64 14.37
N GLU A 210 6.01 2.74 14.79
CA GLU A 210 7.07 1.86 14.32
C GLU A 210 7.91 1.34 15.49
N LEU A 211 8.58 0.20 15.27
CA LEU A 211 9.48 -0.43 16.22
C LEU A 211 10.77 -0.88 15.51
N PRO A 212 11.96 -0.63 16.06
CA PRO A 212 13.20 -1.18 15.53
C PRO A 212 13.17 -2.71 15.51
N VAL A 213 13.47 -3.30 14.34
CA VAL A 213 13.52 -4.74 14.10
C VAL A 213 14.86 -5.17 13.55
N ALA A 214 15.23 -6.43 13.81
CA ALA A 214 16.44 -7.04 13.28
C ALA A 214 16.34 -7.18 11.75
N HIS A 215 17.47 -6.96 11.08
CA HIS A 215 17.56 -7.13 9.63
C HIS A 215 18.81 -7.94 9.28
N HIS A 216 18.61 -9.08 8.63
CA HIS A 216 19.67 -9.99 8.23
C HIS A 216 20.04 -9.81 6.75
N PRO A 217 21.30 -10.07 6.36
CA PRO A 217 21.66 -10.14 4.96
C PRO A 217 20.93 -11.30 4.30
N ARG A 218 20.54 -11.11 3.04
CA ARG A 218 19.88 -12.16 2.26
C ARG A 218 20.80 -13.38 2.15
N LYS A 219 20.28 -14.57 2.48
CA LYS A 219 21.04 -15.81 2.42
C LYS A 219 21.10 -16.40 1.01
N PHE A 220 19.98 -16.37 0.28
CA PHE A 220 19.82 -16.94 -1.07
C PHE A 220 19.12 -15.96 -2.00
N GLY A 221 19.26 -16.16 -3.32
CA GLY A 221 18.63 -15.34 -4.35
C GLY A 221 19.36 -14.02 -4.67
N ARG A 222 18.88 -13.32 -5.72
CA ARG A 222 19.42 -12.01 -6.15
C ARG A 222 18.39 -10.91 -5.92
N SER A 223 18.85 -9.71 -5.58
CA SER A 223 17.98 -8.54 -5.47
C SER A 223 17.37 -8.24 -6.85
N LYS A 224 16.06 -8.30 -6.97
CA LYS A 224 15.28 -8.03 -8.19
C LYS A 224 15.06 -6.52 -8.43
N TYR A 225 15.74 -5.63 -7.68
CA TYR A 225 15.41 -4.21 -7.61
C TYR A 225 16.54 -3.29 -8.08
N GLY A 226 16.26 -2.45 -9.11
CA GLY A 226 17.14 -1.43 -9.67
C GLY A 226 16.73 0.02 -9.33
N LEU A 227 17.47 1.02 -9.86
CA LEU A 227 17.18 2.46 -9.72
C LEU A 227 15.83 2.88 -10.34
N GLU A 228 15.33 2.13 -11.31
CA GLU A 228 14.01 2.31 -11.94
C GLU A 228 12.86 2.31 -10.90
N ARG A 229 13.04 1.60 -9.79
CA ARG A 229 12.06 1.55 -8.71
C ARG A 229 11.91 2.89 -7.98
N ALA A 230 12.98 3.68 -7.84
CA ALA A 230 12.89 4.98 -7.19
C ALA A 230 11.93 5.92 -7.95
N PHE A 231 11.99 5.90 -9.28
CA PHE A 231 11.06 6.67 -10.11
C PHE A 231 9.61 6.17 -9.99
N LYS A 232 9.40 4.85 -9.99
CA LYS A 232 8.06 4.26 -9.78
C LYS A 232 7.48 4.66 -8.42
N VAL A 233 8.28 4.60 -7.35
CA VAL A 233 7.84 5.01 -5.99
C VAL A 233 7.45 6.49 -5.95
N ILE A 234 8.15 7.39 -6.67
CA ILE A 234 7.77 8.81 -6.74
C ILE A 234 6.44 8.98 -7.47
N LEU A 235 6.23 8.27 -8.58
CA LEU A 235 4.96 8.31 -9.31
C LEU A 235 3.81 7.75 -8.45
N ASP A 236 4.03 6.62 -7.78
CA ASP A 236 3.04 6.04 -6.87
C ASP A 236 2.72 6.99 -5.72
N LEU A 237 3.72 7.71 -5.19
CA LEU A 237 3.50 8.71 -4.16
C LEU A 237 2.64 9.89 -4.64
N LEU A 238 2.83 10.33 -5.89
CA LEU A 238 1.98 11.36 -6.48
C LEU A 238 0.52 10.88 -6.59
N VAL A 239 0.33 9.62 -7.01
CA VAL A 239 -1.00 9.00 -7.07
C VAL A 239 -1.61 8.90 -5.67
N VAL A 240 -0.84 8.39 -4.69
CA VAL A 240 -1.29 8.28 -3.30
C VAL A 240 -1.70 9.65 -2.75
N LYS A 241 -0.89 10.70 -2.98
CA LYS A 241 -1.20 12.05 -2.52
C LYS A 241 -2.42 12.65 -3.21
N PHE A 242 -2.58 12.38 -4.50
CA PHE A 242 -3.76 12.81 -5.24
C PHE A 242 -5.02 12.14 -4.69
N LEU A 243 -4.95 10.82 -4.42
CA LEU A 243 -6.05 10.06 -3.84
C LEU A 243 -6.39 10.54 -2.41
N ASP A 244 -5.42 10.81 -1.56
CA ASP A 244 -5.63 11.31 -0.19
C ASP A 244 -6.53 12.56 -0.15
N ARG A 245 -6.19 13.55 -0.95
CA ARG A 245 -6.80 14.86 -0.85
C ARG A 245 -7.97 15.09 -1.80
N HIS A 246 -8.01 14.37 -2.91
CA HIS A 246 -8.89 14.69 -4.04
C HIS A 246 -9.67 13.49 -4.59
N PHE A 247 -9.54 12.31 -3.94
CA PHE A 247 -10.19 11.09 -4.40
C PHE A 247 -11.73 11.21 -4.49
N VAL A 248 -12.35 11.92 -3.55
CA VAL A 248 -13.81 12.08 -3.52
C VAL A 248 -14.30 13.11 -4.53
N LYS A 249 -13.48 14.13 -4.87
CA LYS A 249 -13.89 15.23 -5.77
C LYS A 249 -12.70 15.76 -6.61
N PRO A 250 -12.21 14.97 -7.58
CA PRO A 250 -11.10 15.39 -8.44
C PRO A 250 -11.43 16.62 -9.29
N ILE A 251 -12.72 16.87 -9.53
CA ILE A 251 -13.22 18.06 -10.27
C ILE A 251 -12.72 19.38 -9.63
N TYR A 252 -12.49 19.43 -8.31
CA TYR A 252 -12.01 20.67 -7.67
C TYR A 252 -10.58 21.02 -8.04
N VAL A 253 -9.71 20.03 -8.30
CA VAL A 253 -8.33 20.28 -8.74
C VAL A 253 -8.30 20.71 -10.19
N PHE A 254 -8.86 19.88 -11.06
CA PHE A 254 -8.86 20.15 -12.50
C PHE A 254 -9.73 21.35 -12.85
N GLY A 255 -10.90 21.48 -12.22
CA GLY A 255 -11.80 22.60 -12.39
C GLY A 255 -11.20 23.92 -11.89
N GLY A 256 -10.51 23.90 -10.73
CA GLY A 256 -9.81 25.09 -10.21
C GLY A 256 -8.69 25.55 -11.14
N PHE A 257 -7.86 24.62 -11.63
CA PHE A 257 -6.82 24.93 -12.62
C PHE A 257 -7.43 25.42 -13.94
N GLY A 258 -8.52 24.80 -14.41
CA GLY A 258 -9.28 25.24 -15.58
C GLY A 258 -9.84 26.65 -15.42
N LEU A 259 -10.40 26.97 -14.25
CA LEU A 259 -10.93 28.32 -13.97
C LEU A 259 -9.83 29.39 -13.98
N ILE A 260 -8.68 29.12 -13.34
CA ILE A 260 -7.52 30.03 -13.36
C ILE A 260 -7.04 30.26 -14.80
N SER A 261 -6.92 29.20 -15.59
CA SER A 261 -6.53 29.30 -17.01
C SER A 261 -7.54 30.11 -17.82
N LEU A 262 -8.84 29.97 -17.53
CA LEU A 262 -9.90 30.75 -18.17
C LEU A 262 -9.79 32.24 -17.84
N VAL A 263 -9.52 32.58 -16.58
CA VAL A 263 -9.29 33.99 -16.14
C VAL A 263 -8.07 34.57 -16.85
N ILE A 264 -6.96 33.82 -16.93
CA ILE A 264 -5.76 34.26 -17.66
C ILE A 264 -6.08 34.51 -19.14
N SER A 265 -6.84 33.59 -19.77
CA SER A 265 -7.28 33.75 -21.15
C SER A 265 -8.12 35.00 -21.35
N PHE A 266 -9.08 35.24 -20.46
CA PHE A 266 -9.94 36.43 -20.51
C PHE A 266 -9.15 37.73 -20.36
N LEU A 267 -8.27 37.80 -19.37
CA LEU A 267 -7.43 38.98 -19.12
C LEU A 267 -6.46 39.25 -20.27
N SER A 268 -5.81 38.22 -20.83
CA SER A 268 -4.92 38.37 -21.98
C SER A 268 -5.68 38.80 -23.24
N GLY A 269 -6.90 38.29 -23.44
CA GLY A 269 -7.78 38.71 -24.53
C GLY A 269 -8.22 40.16 -24.39
N MET A 270 -8.64 40.58 -23.20
CA MET A 270 -8.97 41.97 -22.93
C MET A 270 -7.78 42.92 -23.16
N TRP A 271 -6.60 42.54 -22.67
CA TRP A 271 -5.37 43.31 -22.86
C TRP A 271 -4.99 43.40 -24.34
N MET A 272 -5.14 42.35 -25.10
CA MET A 272 -4.93 42.32 -26.54
C MET A 272 -5.87 43.29 -27.27
N ILE A 273 -7.16 43.33 -26.91
CA ILE A 273 -8.16 44.23 -27.47
C ILE A 273 -7.80 45.71 -27.12
N TYR A 274 -7.41 45.95 -25.86
CA TYR A 274 -6.99 47.29 -25.42
C TYR A 274 -5.83 47.81 -26.24
N LEU A 275 -4.73 47.06 -26.41
CA LEU A 275 -3.58 47.46 -27.21
C LEU A 275 -3.95 47.71 -28.67
N LYS A 276 -4.91 46.99 -29.22
CA LYS A 276 -5.39 47.19 -30.56
C LYS A 276 -6.17 48.51 -30.74
N LEU A 277 -7.03 48.82 -29.78
CA LEU A 277 -7.95 49.98 -29.87
C LEU A 277 -7.29 51.29 -29.46
N PHE A 278 -6.41 51.27 -28.46
CA PHE A 278 -5.85 52.48 -27.88
C PHE A 278 -4.40 52.74 -28.33
N ASP A 279 -3.59 51.71 -28.51
CA ASP A 279 -2.18 51.87 -28.87
C ASP A 279 -1.90 51.53 -30.35
N ASN A 280 -2.94 51.17 -31.13
CA ASN A 280 -2.83 50.73 -32.53
C ASN A 280 -1.81 49.61 -32.79
N VAL A 281 -1.49 48.80 -31.78
CA VAL A 281 -0.56 47.67 -31.91
C VAL A 281 -1.23 46.56 -32.67
N SER A 282 -0.55 46.01 -33.70
CA SER A 282 -1.07 44.84 -34.44
C SER A 282 -1.08 43.60 -33.54
N MET A 283 -2.20 42.89 -33.50
CA MET A 283 -2.34 41.66 -32.71
C MET A 283 -1.29 40.59 -33.08
N ILE A 284 -0.85 40.53 -34.35
CA ILE A 284 0.13 39.60 -34.87
C ILE A 284 1.54 39.85 -34.29
N LEU A 285 1.82 41.09 -33.90
CA LEU A 285 3.14 41.46 -33.37
C LEU A 285 3.32 41.16 -31.88
N THR A 286 2.29 40.64 -31.23
CA THR A 286 2.31 40.29 -29.80
C THR A 286 2.06 38.80 -29.60
N PRO A 287 2.59 38.17 -28.56
CA PRO A 287 2.29 36.78 -28.23
C PRO A 287 0.88 36.56 -27.63
N LEU A 288 0.12 37.67 -27.40
CA LEU A 288 -1.16 37.64 -26.70
C LEU A 288 -2.23 36.75 -27.36
N PRO A 289 -2.41 36.78 -28.72
CA PRO A 289 -3.38 35.90 -29.35
C PRO A 289 -3.10 34.43 -29.09
N LEU A 290 -1.81 34.02 -29.18
CA LEU A 290 -1.41 32.64 -28.91
C LEU A 290 -1.63 32.28 -27.44
N LEU A 291 -1.25 33.18 -26.52
CA LEU A 291 -1.46 32.97 -25.07
C LEU A 291 -2.95 32.84 -24.75
N THR A 292 -3.82 33.71 -25.31
CA THR A 292 -5.27 33.67 -25.10
C THR A 292 -5.87 32.33 -25.55
N VAL A 293 -5.56 31.91 -26.78
CA VAL A 293 -6.09 30.65 -27.33
C VAL A 293 -5.54 29.43 -26.56
N LEU A 294 -4.24 29.42 -26.27
CA LEU A 294 -3.62 28.33 -25.56
C LEU A 294 -4.19 28.14 -24.14
N THR A 295 -4.32 29.23 -23.38
CA THR A 295 -4.88 29.19 -22.03
C THR A 295 -6.37 28.84 -22.03
N PHE A 296 -7.12 29.27 -23.05
CA PHE A 296 -8.51 28.83 -23.25
C PHE A 296 -8.61 27.32 -23.49
N LEU A 297 -7.79 26.77 -24.38
CA LEU A 297 -7.77 25.33 -24.65
C LEU A 297 -7.37 24.51 -23.42
N ILE A 298 -6.35 25.01 -22.66
CA ILE A 298 -5.94 24.38 -21.39
C ILE A 298 -7.11 24.38 -20.40
N ALA A 299 -7.85 25.47 -20.27
CA ALA A 299 -9.02 25.57 -19.40
C ALA A 299 -10.07 24.52 -19.76
N PHE A 300 -10.41 24.42 -21.05
CA PHE A 300 -11.40 23.49 -21.55
C PHE A 300 -10.98 22.01 -21.33
N ILE A 301 -9.72 21.68 -21.67
CA ILE A 301 -9.18 20.33 -21.47
C ILE A 301 -9.17 19.99 -19.97
N SER A 302 -8.78 20.93 -19.10
CA SER A 302 -8.77 20.68 -17.65
C SER A 302 -10.16 20.41 -17.09
N LEU A 303 -11.18 21.13 -17.53
CA LEU A 303 -12.58 20.87 -17.15
C LEU A 303 -13.04 19.49 -17.58
N LEU A 304 -12.75 19.08 -18.82
CA LEU A 304 -13.08 17.74 -19.32
C LEU A 304 -12.35 16.66 -18.54
N MET A 305 -11.06 16.85 -18.22
CA MET A 305 -10.29 15.92 -17.38
C MET A 305 -10.90 15.80 -15.99
N GLY A 306 -11.39 16.90 -15.42
CA GLY A 306 -12.09 16.86 -14.14
C GLY A 306 -13.36 16.05 -14.16
N LEU A 307 -14.18 16.18 -15.20
CA LEU A 307 -15.39 15.37 -15.39
C LEU A 307 -15.07 13.89 -15.59
N ILE A 308 -14.07 13.57 -16.42
CA ILE A 308 -13.63 12.18 -16.64
C ILE A 308 -13.13 11.56 -15.34
N ALA A 309 -12.31 12.29 -14.57
CA ALA A 309 -11.82 11.83 -13.29
C ALA A 309 -12.95 11.56 -12.29
N GLU A 310 -13.96 12.42 -12.23
CA GLU A 310 -15.15 12.23 -11.39
C GLU A 310 -15.95 11.00 -11.79
N MET A 311 -16.15 10.76 -13.10
CA MET A 311 -16.81 9.57 -13.61
C MET A 311 -16.02 8.29 -13.28
N LEU A 312 -14.69 8.33 -13.43
CA LEU A 312 -13.81 7.20 -13.08
C LEU A 312 -13.89 6.85 -11.60
N VAL A 313 -13.92 7.85 -10.70
CA VAL A 313 -14.09 7.63 -9.26
C VAL A 313 -15.44 6.95 -8.97
N ARG A 314 -16.52 7.40 -9.56
CA ARG A 314 -17.85 6.76 -9.40
C ARG A 314 -17.83 5.32 -9.90
N THR A 315 -17.31 5.08 -11.10
CA THR A 315 -17.19 3.73 -11.68
C THR A 315 -16.32 2.83 -10.81
N TYR A 316 -15.24 3.39 -10.22
CA TYR A 316 -14.37 2.67 -9.30
C TYR A 316 -15.13 2.19 -8.05
N PHE A 317 -15.93 3.04 -7.41
CA PHE A 317 -16.75 2.63 -6.25
C PHE A 317 -17.84 1.63 -6.61
N GLU A 318 -18.46 1.73 -7.79
CA GLU A 318 -19.51 0.84 -8.23
C GLU A 318 -18.99 -0.54 -8.69
N SER A 319 -17.74 -0.64 -9.17
CA SER A 319 -17.19 -1.86 -9.78
C SER A 319 -16.36 -2.76 -8.84
N GLN A 320 -16.25 -2.43 -7.56
CA GLN A 320 -15.28 -3.03 -6.58
C GLN A 320 -15.57 -4.48 -6.15
N SER A 321 -16.19 -5.31 -6.94
CA SER A 321 -16.37 -6.74 -6.61
C SER A 321 -15.30 -7.66 -7.20
N ARG A 322 -14.23 -7.14 -7.87
CA ARG A 322 -13.18 -7.99 -8.48
C ARG A 322 -11.85 -7.86 -7.79
N ALA A 323 -11.33 -9.00 -7.28
CA ALA A 323 -9.97 -9.09 -6.77
C ALA A 323 -8.94 -8.83 -7.89
N PRO A 324 -7.79 -8.14 -7.61
CA PRO A 324 -6.74 -7.87 -8.59
C PRO A 324 -5.89 -9.09 -8.95
N TYR A 325 -6.26 -10.29 -8.48
CA TYR A 325 -5.55 -11.55 -8.66
C TYR A 325 -6.51 -12.68 -9.05
N ASN A 326 -5.96 -13.79 -9.56
CA ASN A 326 -6.73 -14.99 -9.90
C ASN A 326 -6.10 -16.20 -9.23
N VAL A 327 -6.84 -16.82 -8.30
CA VAL A 327 -6.43 -18.02 -7.57
C VAL A 327 -6.60 -19.25 -8.45
N ARG A 328 -5.58 -20.10 -8.52
CA ARG A 328 -5.60 -21.40 -9.17
C ARG A 328 -6.05 -22.49 -8.21
N ALA A 329 -5.55 -22.46 -6.97
CA ALA A 329 -5.85 -23.45 -5.94
C ALA A 329 -5.72 -22.87 -4.55
N LEU A 330 -6.53 -23.39 -3.64
CA LEU A 330 -6.44 -23.18 -2.20
C LEU A 330 -6.10 -24.53 -1.56
N ILE A 331 -5.11 -24.57 -0.66
CA ILE A 331 -4.63 -25.79 -0.02
C ILE A 331 -4.67 -25.59 1.49
N ASN A 332 -5.19 -26.56 2.23
CA ASN A 332 -5.53 -26.50 3.66
C ASN A 332 -6.58 -25.42 3.99
N PHE A 333 -7.42 -25.08 3.02
CA PHE A 333 -8.64 -24.34 3.29
C PHE A 333 -9.77 -25.36 3.45
N GLU A 334 -10.47 -25.32 4.56
CA GLU A 334 -11.70 -26.08 4.73
C GLU A 334 -12.71 -25.58 3.69
N ASN A 335 -13.50 -26.51 3.12
CA ASN A 335 -14.58 -26.13 2.22
C ASN A 335 -15.61 -25.35 3.05
N GLU A 336 -15.55 -24.03 3.01
CA GLU A 336 -16.61 -23.14 3.46
C GLU A 336 -17.64 -22.96 2.36
#